data_386b31ec9e73b995532f78daa55cb2f1
#
_entry.id   386b31ec9e73b995532f78daa55cb2f1
#
_cell.length_a   1.000
_cell.length_b   1.000
_cell.length_c   1.000
_cell.angle_alpha   90.00
_cell.angle_beta   90.00
_cell.angle_gamma   90.00
#
_symmetry.space_group_name_H-M   'P 1'
#
loop_
_entity.id
_entity.type
_entity.pdbx_description
1 polymer ?
#
loop_
_entity_poly.entity_id
_entity_poly.type
_entity_poly.pdbx_seq_one_letter_code
_entity_poly.pdbx_strand_id
1 'polypeptide(L)'
;MAAPPGTTPGAPVAYPPLKGTALLLGTLSLSLATFMNVLDSSIANVSIPAIAGDLGVSPGQGTWVITSFGVANAISVPLTGWLTQRFGAVRLFTMSVMLFVLTSWLCGFASSLEMLVFFRVLQGLVAGPMIPLSQTLLLASYPKALAGTALALWGVTTLVAPVVGPLLGGWITDNISWPWIFYINVPVGLLAGLLTWGIYRQRETPIRKLPIDTVGLSLLVLWVGALQLMLDKGKELDWFASGEIITMAVVAVVAFAVFLVWELTEKHPVVDLKLFKGRNFTFGALALSVAYALFFGNVVLLPLWLQQWMGYTATSAGMALAPVGIFAILLTPL
;
A
#
# COMPACT_ATOMS: atom_id res chain seq x y z
N MET A 1 33.37 -0.25 -3.68
CA MET A 1 33.30 -0.75 -5.07
C MET A 1 33.34 0.46 -5.98
N ALA A 2 34.33 0.60 -6.85
CA ALA A 2 34.49 1.75 -7.76
C ALA A 2 33.44 1.69 -8.87
N ALA A 3 32.90 2.85 -9.24
CA ALA A 3 31.96 2.98 -10.35
C ALA A 3 32.63 2.56 -11.67
N PRO A 4 31.91 1.95 -12.62
CA PRO A 4 32.48 1.61 -13.92
C PRO A 4 32.93 2.87 -14.66
N PRO A 5 34.05 2.83 -15.40
CA PRO A 5 34.61 3.97 -16.11
C PRO A 5 33.63 4.46 -17.19
N GLY A 6 33.25 5.75 -17.12
CA GLY A 6 32.38 6.41 -18.10
C GLY A 6 31.07 6.98 -17.61
N THR A 7 30.76 6.90 -16.32
CA THR A 7 29.54 7.49 -15.76
C THR A 7 29.79 8.93 -15.30
N THR A 8 29.07 9.88 -15.88
CA THR A 8 28.97 11.25 -15.36
C THR A 8 28.48 11.20 -13.91
N PRO A 9 29.10 11.95 -12.97
CA PRO A 9 28.62 11.97 -11.60
C PRO A 9 27.16 12.43 -11.54
N GLY A 10 26.24 11.54 -11.14
CA GLY A 10 24.81 11.82 -11.03
C GLY A 10 23.90 11.18 -12.07
N ALA A 11 24.43 10.49 -13.07
CA ALA A 11 23.59 9.70 -13.99
C ALA A 11 23.01 8.46 -13.27
N PRO A 12 21.73 8.09 -13.50
CA PRO A 12 21.16 6.86 -12.96
C PRO A 12 21.98 5.66 -13.46
N VAL A 13 22.44 4.81 -12.55
CA VAL A 13 23.12 3.56 -12.92
C VAL A 13 22.06 2.64 -13.54
N ALA A 14 22.10 2.52 -14.88
CA ALA A 14 21.24 1.61 -15.60
C ALA A 14 21.83 0.19 -15.53
N TYR A 15 21.26 -0.68 -14.74
CA TYR A 15 21.62 -2.10 -14.73
C TYR A 15 21.05 -2.81 -15.97
N PRO A 16 21.76 -3.78 -16.55
CA PRO A 16 21.20 -4.59 -17.65
C PRO A 16 19.97 -5.36 -17.16
N PRO A 17 18.97 -5.62 -18.02
CA PRO A 17 17.80 -6.41 -17.67
C PRO A 17 18.20 -7.78 -17.10
N LEU A 18 17.40 -8.27 -16.13
CA LEU A 18 17.57 -9.63 -15.63
C LEU A 18 17.17 -10.65 -16.69
N LYS A 19 17.73 -11.86 -16.63
CA LYS A 19 17.45 -12.95 -17.58
C LYS A 19 17.18 -14.28 -16.86
N GLY A 20 16.45 -15.16 -17.54
CA GLY A 20 16.23 -16.53 -17.07
C GLY A 20 15.61 -16.60 -15.66
N THR A 21 16.11 -17.50 -14.85
CA THR A 21 15.61 -17.77 -13.49
C THR A 21 15.67 -16.53 -12.57
N ALA A 22 16.68 -15.67 -12.72
CA ALA A 22 16.78 -14.46 -11.91
C ALA A 22 15.65 -13.46 -12.21
N LEU A 23 15.24 -13.35 -13.48
CA LEU A 23 14.09 -12.53 -13.87
C LEU A 23 12.79 -13.11 -13.30
N LEU A 24 12.58 -14.41 -13.44
CA LEU A 24 11.39 -15.09 -12.91
C LEU A 24 11.25 -14.94 -11.40
N LEU A 25 12.31 -15.31 -10.66
CA LEU A 25 12.32 -15.22 -9.19
C LEU A 25 12.27 -13.78 -8.70
N GLY A 26 12.89 -12.83 -9.41
CA GLY A 26 12.80 -11.40 -9.11
C GLY A 26 11.38 -10.88 -9.28
N THR A 27 10.72 -11.21 -10.39
CA THR A 27 9.31 -10.86 -10.61
C THR A 27 8.41 -11.47 -9.53
N LEU A 28 8.59 -12.75 -9.24
CA LEU A 28 7.82 -13.46 -8.22
C LEU A 28 7.99 -12.82 -6.84
N SER A 29 9.21 -12.49 -6.43
CA SER A 29 9.47 -11.90 -5.11
C SER A 29 8.82 -10.52 -4.94
N LEU A 30 8.92 -9.66 -5.97
CA LEU A 30 8.29 -8.34 -5.97
C LEU A 30 6.76 -8.44 -5.99
N SER A 31 6.22 -9.36 -6.79
CA SER A 31 4.78 -9.62 -6.87
C SER A 31 4.22 -10.20 -5.57
N LEU A 32 4.92 -11.14 -4.94
CA LEU A 32 4.51 -11.71 -3.63
C LEU A 32 4.48 -10.64 -2.52
N ALA A 33 5.48 -9.77 -2.46
CA ALA A 33 5.48 -8.68 -1.49
C ALA A 33 4.31 -7.70 -1.71
N THR A 34 4.02 -7.37 -2.97
CA THR A 34 2.86 -6.53 -3.31
C THR A 34 1.55 -7.23 -3.00
N PHE A 35 1.42 -8.50 -3.38
CA PHE A 35 0.24 -9.32 -3.07
C PHE A 35 -0.02 -9.36 -1.57
N MET A 36 1.00 -9.62 -0.76
CA MET A 36 0.92 -9.66 0.70
C MET A 36 0.42 -8.32 1.26
N ASN A 37 0.97 -7.19 0.80
CA ASN A 37 0.56 -5.86 1.26
C ASN A 37 -0.91 -5.56 0.93
N VAL A 38 -1.34 -5.85 -0.30
CA VAL A 38 -2.73 -5.63 -0.74
C VAL A 38 -3.69 -6.62 -0.06
N LEU A 39 -3.27 -7.87 0.11
CA LEU A 39 -4.03 -8.90 0.82
C LEU A 39 -4.27 -8.49 2.28
N ASP A 40 -3.23 -8.04 2.99
CA ASP A 40 -3.31 -7.60 4.39
C ASP A 40 -4.33 -6.47 4.58
N SER A 41 -4.38 -5.53 3.63
CA SER A 41 -5.34 -4.43 3.65
C SER A 41 -6.79 -4.90 3.48
N SER A 42 -7.03 -5.98 2.76
CA SER A 42 -8.38 -6.49 2.46
C SER A 42 -8.86 -7.57 3.43
N ILE A 43 -7.94 -8.42 3.91
CA ILE A 43 -8.25 -9.57 4.76
C ILE A 43 -8.75 -9.14 6.15
N ALA A 44 -8.23 -8.03 6.68
CA ALA A 44 -8.62 -7.52 7.98
C ALA A 44 -10.08 -7.04 8.04
N ASN A 45 -10.66 -6.60 6.90
CA ASN A 45 -12.01 -6.05 6.84
C ASN A 45 -13.09 -7.02 7.35
N VAL A 46 -13.00 -8.29 6.96
CA VAL A 46 -14.01 -9.31 7.33
C VAL A 46 -13.82 -9.82 8.75
N SER A 47 -12.64 -9.61 9.34
CA SER A 47 -12.31 -10.10 10.69
C SER A 47 -12.64 -9.10 11.80
N ILE A 48 -13.07 -7.86 11.46
CA ILE A 48 -13.38 -6.81 12.45
C ILE A 48 -14.35 -7.29 13.54
N PRO A 49 -15.47 -7.94 13.21
CA PRO A 49 -16.40 -8.38 14.26
C PRO A 49 -15.77 -9.37 15.24
N ALA A 50 -14.96 -10.30 14.74
CA ALA A 50 -14.24 -11.27 15.56
C ALA A 50 -13.15 -10.62 16.41
N ILE A 51 -12.37 -9.70 15.84
CA ILE A 51 -11.36 -8.91 16.56
C ILE A 51 -12.01 -8.09 17.67
N ALA A 52 -13.08 -7.38 17.36
CA ALA A 52 -13.80 -6.55 18.32
C ALA A 52 -14.40 -7.39 19.47
N GLY A 53 -14.99 -8.54 19.14
CA GLY A 53 -15.53 -9.47 20.13
C GLY A 53 -14.47 -10.03 21.06
N ASP A 54 -13.33 -10.48 20.52
CA ASP A 54 -12.23 -11.07 21.30
C ASP A 54 -11.51 -10.04 22.18
N LEU A 55 -11.35 -8.81 21.69
CA LEU A 55 -10.73 -7.71 22.44
C LEU A 55 -11.72 -6.95 23.35
N GLY A 56 -13.01 -7.34 23.39
CA GLY A 56 -14.03 -6.75 24.26
C GLY A 56 -14.38 -5.29 23.91
N VAL A 57 -14.31 -4.92 22.62
CA VAL A 57 -14.61 -3.56 22.14
C VAL A 57 -15.79 -3.55 21.18
N SER A 58 -16.35 -2.37 20.89
CA SER A 58 -17.43 -2.26 19.90
C SER A 58 -16.90 -2.47 18.47
N PRO A 59 -17.73 -2.95 17.52
CA PRO A 59 -17.32 -3.05 16.13
C PRO A 59 -16.85 -1.72 15.51
N GLY A 60 -17.44 -0.59 15.91
CA GLY A 60 -17.00 0.74 15.50
C GLY A 60 -15.58 1.08 15.98
N GLN A 61 -15.22 0.66 17.20
CA GLN A 61 -13.82 0.78 17.67
C GLN A 61 -12.90 -0.19 16.91
N GLY A 62 -13.39 -1.37 16.54
CA GLY A 62 -12.62 -2.34 15.74
C GLY A 62 -12.20 -1.81 14.37
N THR A 63 -12.93 -0.86 13.78
CA THR A 63 -12.55 -0.24 12.50
C THR A 63 -11.22 0.47 12.55
N TRP A 64 -10.76 0.92 13.72
CA TRP A 64 -9.44 1.52 13.90
C TRP A 64 -8.28 0.62 13.45
N VAL A 65 -8.48 -0.70 13.45
CA VAL A 65 -7.49 -1.66 12.93
C VAL A 65 -7.19 -1.41 11.45
N ILE A 66 -8.20 -1.00 10.68
CA ILE A 66 -8.05 -0.70 9.25
C ILE A 66 -7.64 0.74 9.04
N THR A 67 -8.34 1.66 9.70
CA THR A 67 -8.12 3.12 9.56
C THR A 67 -6.69 3.50 9.93
N SER A 68 -6.15 2.98 11.03
CA SER A 68 -4.79 3.29 11.48
C SER A 68 -3.72 2.85 10.47
N PHE A 69 -3.87 1.67 9.88
CA PHE A 69 -2.99 1.19 8.81
C PHE A 69 -3.14 2.07 7.56
N GLY A 70 -4.37 2.36 7.13
CA GLY A 70 -4.66 3.16 5.96
C GLY A 70 -4.07 4.58 6.03
N VAL A 71 -4.27 5.27 7.16
CA VAL A 71 -3.70 6.61 7.41
C VAL A 71 -2.17 6.56 7.36
N ALA A 72 -1.56 5.63 8.09
CA ALA A 72 -0.11 5.50 8.15
C ALA A 72 0.49 5.18 6.78
N ASN A 73 -0.15 4.30 6.02
CA ASN A 73 0.25 3.95 4.65
C ASN A 73 0.13 5.16 3.71
N ALA A 74 -1.00 5.88 3.74
CA ALA A 74 -1.23 7.07 2.90
C ALA A 74 -0.19 8.17 3.15
N ILE A 75 0.27 8.34 4.39
CA ILE A 75 1.34 9.27 4.76
C ILE A 75 2.70 8.77 4.25
N SER A 76 2.95 7.47 4.33
CA SER A 76 4.26 6.90 4.00
C SER A 76 4.52 6.76 2.49
N VAL A 77 3.48 6.58 1.67
CA VAL A 77 3.62 6.44 0.21
C VAL A 77 4.35 7.62 -0.43
N PRO A 78 3.99 8.89 -0.19
CA PRO A 78 4.70 10.04 -0.76
C PRO A 78 6.16 10.15 -0.31
N LEU A 79 6.51 9.67 0.88
CA LEU A 79 7.87 9.67 1.40
C LEU A 79 8.81 8.69 0.66
N THR A 80 8.27 7.76 -0.12
CA THR A 80 9.06 6.73 -0.80
C THR A 80 10.19 7.32 -1.64
N GLY A 81 9.95 8.44 -2.34
CA GLY A 81 10.96 9.09 -3.16
C GLY A 81 12.17 9.58 -2.37
N TRP A 82 11.93 10.27 -1.25
CA TRP A 82 12.98 10.74 -0.35
C TRP A 82 13.71 9.58 0.35
N LEU A 83 12.94 8.61 0.87
CA LEU A 83 13.51 7.42 1.51
C LEU A 83 14.39 6.61 0.54
N THR A 84 13.98 6.49 -0.72
CA THR A 84 14.76 5.81 -1.77
C THR A 84 16.09 6.50 -2.01
N GLN A 85 16.12 7.82 -2.06
CA GLN A 85 17.35 8.57 -2.22
C GLN A 85 18.26 8.44 -0.99
N ARG A 86 17.69 8.32 0.20
CA ARG A 86 18.42 8.22 1.47
C ARG A 86 18.99 6.85 1.74
N PHE A 87 18.25 5.78 1.43
CA PHE A 87 18.59 4.39 1.80
C PHE A 87 18.91 3.50 0.59
N GLY A 88 18.53 3.91 -0.61
CA GLY A 88 18.56 3.10 -1.81
C GLY A 88 17.26 2.29 -2.01
N ALA A 89 16.92 2.01 -3.26
CA ALA A 89 15.65 1.34 -3.59
C ALA A 89 15.57 -0.10 -3.08
N VAL A 90 16.65 -0.86 -3.27
CA VAL A 90 16.67 -2.29 -2.90
C VAL A 90 16.67 -2.47 -1.40
N ARG A 91 17.51 -1.71 -0.69
CA ARG A 91 17.56 -1.75 0.78
C ARG A 91 16.24 -1.32 1.38
N LEU A 92 15.69 -0.19 0.92
CA LEU A 92 14.42 0.31 1.42
C LEU A 92 13.30 -0.71 1.21
N PHE A 93 13.17 -1.27 0.01
CA PHE A 93 12.16 -2.28 -0.28
C PHE A 93 12.30 -3.52 0.63
N THR A 94 13.52 -4.07 0.71
CA THR A 94 13.77 -5.26 1.54
C THR A 94 13.51 -4.98 3.02
N MET A 95 13.96 -3.82 3.53
CA MET A 95 13.69 -3.40 4.92
C MET A 95 12.17 -3.24 5.15
N SER A 96 11.45 -2.60 4.22
CA SER A 96 9.99 -2.45 4.30
C SER A 96 9.30 -3.81 4.38
N VAL A 97 9.67 -4.78 3.53
CA VAL A 97 9.09 -6.13 3.56
C VAL A 97 9.40 -6.84 4.88
N MET A 98 10.64 -6.79 5.37
CA MET A 98 11.04 -7.46 6.61
C MET A 98 10.40 -6.83 7.84
N LEU A 99 10.32 -5.50 7.89
CA LEU A 99 9.62 -4.77 8.96
C LEU A 99 8.10 -4.98 8.89
N PHE A 100 7.53 -5.11 7.68
CA PHE A 100 6.13 -5.47 7.51
C PHE A 100 5.84 -6.86 8.09
N VAL A 101 6.72 -7.84 7.85
CA VAL A 101 6.63 -9.19 8.44
C VAL A 101 6.66 -9.10 9.96
N LEU A 102 7.61 -8.36 10.51
CA LEU A 102 7.75 -8.19 11.96
C LEU A 102 6.51 -7.54 12.57
N THR A 103 6.04 -6.43 12.00
CA THR A 103 4.86 -5.73 12.50
C THR A 103 3.58 -6.55 12.30
N SER A 104 3.48 -7.32 11.23
CA SER A 104 2.38 -8.26 11.02
C SER A 104 2.36 -9.35 12.10
N TRP A 105 3.51 -9.92 12.42
CA TRP A 105 3.62 -10.87 13.52
C TRP A 105 3.20 -10.25 14.86
N LEU A 106 3.62 -9.01 15.13
CA LEU A 106 3.24 -8.26 16.33
C LEU A 106 1.73 -7.97 16.37
N CYS A 107 1.10 -7.68 15.22
CA CYS A 107 -0.36 -7.52 15.15
C CYS A 107 -1.11 -8.78 15.60
N GLY A 108 -0.65 -9.97 15.17
CA GLY A 108 -1.24 -11.23 15.59
C GLY A 108 -1.01 -11.57 17.07
N PHE A 109 -0.03 -10.92 17.72
CA PHE A 109 0.29 -11.09 19.14
C PHE A 109 -0.39 -10.04 20.05
N ALA A 110 -1.15 -9.10 19.47
CA ALA A 110 -1.79 -8.04 20.22
C ALA A 110 -2.90 -8.57 21.15
N SER A 111 -2.88 -8.13 22.40
CA SER A 111 -3.84 -8.52 23.44
C SER A 111 -4.84 -7.40 23.79
N SER A 112 -4.71 -6.23 23.17
CA SER A 112 -5.65 -5.11 23.31
C SER A 112 -5.81 -4.36 21.99
N LEU A 113 -6.89 -3.60 21.84
CA LEU A 113 -7.12 -2.77 20.66
C LEU A 113 -6.03 -1.72 20.47
N GLU A 114 -5.61 -1.05 21.53
CA GLU A 114 -4.58 0.00 21.48
C GLU A 114 -3.24 -0.57 21.00
N MET A 115 -2.87 -1.75 21.48
CA MET A 115 -1.67 -2.46 21.06
C MET A 115 -1.75 -2.86 19.58
N LEU A 116 -2.90 -3.38 19.14
CA LEU A 116 -3.13 -3.73 17.75
C LEU A 116 -3.08 -2.50 16.85
N VAL A 117 -3.75 -1.42 17.20
CA VAL A 117 -3.74 -0.13 16.48
C VAL A 117 -2.32 0.42 16.37
N PHE A 118 -1.56 0.39 17.46
CA PHE A 118 -0.16 0.82 17.43
C PHE A 118 0.68 0.02 16.42
N PHE A 119 0.56 -1.30 16.43
CA PHE A 119 1.28 -2.14 15.46
C PHE A 119 0.77 -1.94 14.03
N ARG A 120 -0.51 -1.67 13.85
CA ARG A 120 -1.09 -1.34 12.53
C ARG A 120 -0.55 -0.01 11.99
N VAL A 121 -0.36 1.00 12.83
CA VAL A 121 0.33 2.25 12.43
C VAL A 121 1.74 1.95 11.96
N LEU A 122 2.52 1.20 12.73
CA LEU A 122 3.89 0.82 12.33
C LEU A 122 3.89 0.03 11.02
N GLN A 123 2.97 -0.91 10.87
CA GLN A 123 2.83 -1.74 9.67
C GLN A 123 2.48 -0.88 8.45
N GLY A 124 1.54 0.07 8.58
CA GLY A 124 1.17 1.01 7.52
C GLY A 124 2.33 1.90 7.08
N LEU A 125 3.12 2.41 8.05
CA LEU A 125 4.30 3.24 7.75
C LEU A 125 5.34 2.48 6.92
N VAL A 126 5.61 1.22 7.23
CA VAL A 126 6.59 0.42 6.49
C VAL A 126 6.02 -0.16 5.19
N ALA A 127 4.71 -0.27 5.06
CA ALA A 127 4.02 -0.75 3.86
C ALA A 127 4.07 0.25 2.69
N GLY A 128 4.08 1.57 2.98
CA GLY A 128 3.98 2.62 1.98
C GLY A 128 4.97 2.50 0.82
N PRO A 129 6.27 2.26 1.06
CA PRO A 129 7.26 2.11 0.00
C PRO A 129 7.13 0.83 -0.84
N MET A 130 6.42 -0.21 -0.37
CA MET A 130 6.44 -1.54 -0.98
C MET A 130 5.87 -1.53 -2.40
N ILE A 131 4.71 -0.93 -2.62
CA ILE A 131 4.05 -0.89 -3.94
C ILE A 131 4.86 -0.08 -4.95
N PRO A 132 5.20 1.21 -4.73
CA PRO A 132 5.94 1.99 -5.71
C PRO A 132 7.35 1.45 -5.97
N LEU A 133 8.04 0.90 -4.97
CA LEU A 133 9.35 0.31 -5.17
C LEU A 133 9.30 -1.03 -5.90
N SER A 134 8.28 -1.85 -5.67
CA SER A 134 8.10 -3.09 -6.42
C SER A 134 7.96 -2.82 -7.92
N GLN A 135 7.17 -1.81 -8.31
CA GLN A 135 7.04 -1.37 -9.71
C GLN A 135 8.36 -0.85 -10.27
N THR A 136 9.06 -0.01 -9.51
CA THR A 136 10.34 0.57 -9.93
C THR A 136 11.39 -0.51 -10.17
N LEU A 137 11.54 -1.45 -9.23
CA LEU A 137 12.49 -2.55 -9.34
C LEU A 137 12.11 -3.53 -10.45
N LEU A 138 10.81 -3.76 -10.63
CA LEU A 138 10.30 -4.62 -11.71
C LEU A 138 10.63 -4.01 -13.07
N LEU A 139 10.29 -2.74 -13.30
CA LEU A 139 10.59 -2.04 -14.55
C LEU A 139 12.09 -1.97 -14.85
N ALA A 140 12.94 -1.81 -13.83
CA ALA A 140 14.38 -1.86 -13.97
C ALA A 140 14.93 -3.27 -14.31
N SER A 141 14.12 -4.31 -14.14
CA SER A 141 14.50 -5.71 -14.39
C SER A 141 14.18 -6.18 -15.78
N TYR A 142 13.24 -5.54 -16.47
CA TYR A 142 12.79 -5.91 -17.81
C TYR A 142 13.39 -5.01 -18.90
N PRO A 143 13.55 -5.53 -20.15
CA PRO A 143 13.77 -4.68 -21.29
C PRO A 143 12.62 -3.67 -21.48
N LYS A 144 12.94 -2.44 -21.94
CA LYS A 144 11.92 -1.39 -22.13
C LYS A 144 10.75 -1.82 -23.01
N ALA A 145 11.00 -2.67 -24.02
CA ALA A 145 9.95 -3.21 -24.90
C ALA A 145 8.94 -4.12 -24.17
N LEU A 146 9.32 -4.71 -23.04
CA LEU A 146 8.49 -5.60 -22.25
C LEU A 146 7.95 -4.95 -20.95
N ALA A 147 8.13 -3.64 -20.79
CA ALA A 147 7.68 -2.92 -19.60
C ALA A 147 6.17 -3.05 -19.37
N GLY A 148 5.36 -3.00 -20.43
CA GLY A 148 3.91 -3.22 -20.36
C GLY A 148 3.56 -4.61 -19.84
N THR A 149 4.19 -5.66 -20.37
CA THR A 149 3.98 -7.04 -19.91
C THR A 149 4.38 -7.22 -18.44
N ALA A 150 5.50 -6.62 -18.04
CA ALA A 150 5.95 -6.66 -16.64
C ALA A 150 4.91 -6.04 -15.69
N LEU A 151 4.41 -4.84 -16.02
CA LEU A 151 3.37 -4.17 -15.24
C LEU A 151 2.04 -4.93 -15.26
N ALA A 152 1.71 -5.56 -16.37
CA ALA A 152 0.52 -6.39 -16.50
C ALA A 152 0.59 -7.60 -15.54
N LEU A 153 1.69 -8.34 -15.54
CA LEU A 153 1.92 -9.47 -14.62
C LEU A 153 1.88 -9.03 -13.15
N TRP A 154 2.48 -7.89 -12.85
CA TRP A 154 2.43 -7.29 -11.51
C TRP A 154 1.01 -6.85 -11.15
N GLY A 155 0.27 -6.25 -12.08
CA GLY A 155 -1.10 -5.78 -11.90
C GLY A 155 -2.08 -6.90 -11.51
N VAL A 156 -1.88 -8.12 -12.02
CA VAL A 156 -2.68 -9.29 -11.60
C VAL A 156 -2.64 -9.47 -10.08
N THR A 157 -1.50 -9.28 -9.44
CA THR A 157 -1.38 -9.45 -7.98
C THR A 157 -2.22 -8.44 -7.20
N THR A 158 -2.30 -7.20 -7.68
CA THR A 158 -3.09 -6.13 -7.05
C THR A 158 -4.59 -6.27 -7.28
N LEU A 159 -5.00 -6.92 -8.36
CA LEU A 159 -6.40 -7.19 -8.68
C LEU A 159 -6.94 -8.43 -7.98
N VAL A 160 -6.10 -9.46 -7.82
CA VAL A 160 -6.50 -10.74 -7.21
C VAL A 160 -6.55 -10.65 -5.68
N ALA A 161 -5.60 -9.95 -5.07
CA ALA A 161 -5.49 -9.87 -3.62
C ALA A 161 -6.76 -9.36 -2.91
N PRO A 162 -7.45 -8.28 -3.37
CA PRO A 162 -8.68 -7.82 -2.76
C PRO A 162 -9.85 -8.79 -2.85
N VAL A 163 -9.84 -9.68 -3.86
CA VAL A 163 -10.88 -10.72 -4.03
C VAL A 163 -10.60 -11.91 -3.12
N VAL A 164 -9.34 -12.33 -3.04
CA VAL A 164 -8.91 -13.45 -2.19
C VAL A 164 -8.95 -13.10 -0.71
N GLY A 165 -8.70 -11.83 -0.36
CA GLY A 165 -8.62 -11.35 1.02
C GLY A 165 -9.86 -11.71 1.86
N PRO A 166 -11.05 -11.27 1.49
CA PRO A 166 -12.27 -11.58 2.22
C PRO A 166 -12.57 -13.07 2.33
N LEU A 167 -12.33 -13.84 1.26
CA LEU A 167 -12.55 -15.29 1.26
C LEU A 167 -11.61 -15.98 2.25
N LEU A 168 -10.32 -15.68 2.15
CA LEU A 168 -9.30 -16.30 2.99
C LEU A 168 -9.42 -15.81 4.45
N GLY A 169 -9.70 -14.52 4.65
CA GLY A 169 -9.87 -13.92 5.96
C GLY A 169 -11.08 -14.46 6.70
N GLY A 170 -12.22 -14.60 6.02
CA GLY A 170 -13.41 -15.23 6.58
C GLY A 170 -13.13 -16.67 6.99
N TRP A 171 -12.54 -17.47 6.09
CA TRP A 171 -12.22 -18.87 6.39
C TRP A 171 -11.25 -19.01 7.56
N ILE A 172 -10.18 -18.22 7.61
CA ILE A 172 -9.19 -18.23 8.69
C ILE A 172 -9.86 -17.85 10.02
N THR A 173 -10.65 -16.79 10.02
CA THR A 173 -11.31 -16.26 11.22
C THR A 173 -12.30 -17.25 11.79
N ASP A 174 -13.08 -17.90 10.92
CA ASP A 174 -14.14 -18.85 11.33
C ASP A 174 -13.60 -20.22 11.76
N ASN A 175 -12.49 -20.69 11.16
CA ASN A 175 -11.99 -22.06 11.36
C ASN A 175 -10.73 -22.16 12.22
N ILE A 176 -9.99 -21.05 12.38
CA ILE A 176 -8.72 -21.03 13.14
C ILE A 176 -8.82 -19.97 14.25
N SER A 177 -8.46 -18.72 13.94
CA SER A 177 -8.64 -17.54 14.78
C SER A 177 -8.17 -16.28 14.01
N TRP A 178 -8.67 -15.09 14.39
CA TRP A 178 -8.32 -13.83 13.72
C TRP A 178 -6.82 -13.48 13.71
N PRO A 179 -5.95 -13.79 14.70
CA PRO A 179 -4.54 -13.47 14.63
C PRO A 179 -3.82 -14.07 13.42
N TRP A 180 -4.31 -15.20 12.91
CA TRP A 180 -3.72 -15.88 11.76
C TRP A 180 -3.82 -15.08 10.46
N ILE A 181 -4.76 -14.12 10.35
CA ILE A 181 -4.81 -13.22 9.18
C ILE A 181 -3.52 -12.39 9.05
N PHE A 182 -2.84 -12.15 10.16
CA PHE A 182 -1.55 -11.47 10.22
C PHE A 182 -0.38 -12.44 10.09
N TYR A 183 -0.46 -13.63 10.73
CA TYR A 183 0.62 -14.61 10.69
C TYR A 183 0.88 -15.20 9.31
N ILE A 184 -0.12 -15.28 8.43
CA ILE A 184 0.08 -15.75 7.04
C ILE A 184 1.06 -14.89 6.25
N ASN A 185 1.23 -13.61 6.61
CA ASN A 185 2.18 -12.72 5.98
C ASN A 185 3.63 -13.10 6.29
N VAL A 186 3.88 -13.78 7.42
CA VAL A 186 5.24 -14.10 7.87
C VAL A 186 6.00 -14.98 6.88
N PRO A 187 5.54 -16.19 6.54
CA PRO A 187 6.27 -17.04 5.60
C PRO A 187 6.37 -16.42 4.20
N VAL A 188 5.32 -15.76 3.72
CA VAL A 188 5.29 -15.13 2.39
C VAL A 188 6.28 -13.96 2.32
N GLY A 189 6.26 -13.09 3.32
CA GLY A 189 7.12 -11.92 3.35
C GLY A 189 8.60 -12.26 3.59
N LEU A 190 8.91 -13.27 4.44
CA LEU A 190 10.27 -13.77 4.59
C LEU A 190 10.82 -14.30 3.26
N LEU A 191 10.03 -15.11 2.54
CA LEU A 191 10.42 -15.62 1.24
C LEU A 191 10.65 -14.48 0.24
N ALA A 192 9.70 -13.54 0.13
CA ALA A 192 9.78 -12.41 -0.77
C ALA A 192 10.99 -11.51 -0.45
N GLY A 193 11.21 -11.18 0.82
CA GLY A 193 12.32 -10.34 1.25
C GLY A 193 13.68 -10.97 1.00
N LEU A 194 13.86 -12.27 1.34
CA LEU A 194 15.10 -12.99 1.12
C LEU A 194 15.43 -13.16 -0.37
N LEU A 195 14.44 -13.51 -1.19
CA LEU A 195 14.60 -13.60 -2.64
C LEU A 195 14.96 -12.23 -3.24
N THR A 196 14.24 -11.17 -2.84
CA THR A 196 14.56 -9.82 -3.32
C THR A 196 15.98 -9.41 -2.95
N TRP A 197 16.38 -9.59 -1.70
CA TRP A 197 17.75 -9.28 -1.29
C TRP A 197 18.78 -10.08 -2.07
N GLY A 198 18.58 -11.39 -2.22
CA GLY A 198 19.49 -12.27 -2.95
C GLY A 198 19.73 -11.83 -4.39
N ILE A 199 18.65 -11.41 -5.08
CA ILE A 199 18.67 -11.06 -6.51
C ILE A 199 19.12 -9.61 -6.73
N TYR A 200 18.63 -8.67 -5.91
CA TYR A 200 18.74 -7.24 -6.18
C TYR A 200 19.84 -6.52 -5.39
N ARG A 201 20.45 -7.11 -4.36
CA ARG A 201 21.45 -6.43 -3.49
C ARG A 201 22.62 -5.74 -4.23
N GLN A 202 22.97 -6.24 -5.42
CA GLN A 202 24.04 -5.65 -6.25
C GLN A 202 23.53 -4.59 -7.23
N ARG A 203 22.21 -4.34 -7.26
CA ARG A 203 21.53 -3.42 -8.18
C ARG A 203 20.99 -2.19 -7.47
N GLU A 204 21.69 -1.76 -6.42
CA GLU A 204 21.28 -0.64 -5.58
C GLU A 204 21.32 0.69 -6.32
N THR A 205 20.35 1.54 -6.03
CA THR A 205 20.33 2.92 -6.55
C THR A 205 21.34 3.81 -5.82
N PRO A 206 21.89 4.86 -6.48
CA PRO A 206 22.80 5.79 -5.82
C PRO A 206 22.17 6.49 -4.63
N ILE A 207 22.86 6.48 -3.50
CA ILE A 207 22.42 7.14 -2.27
C ILE A 207 22.78 8.62 -2.31
N ARG A 208 21.82 9.48 -2.02
CA ARG A 208 21.98 10.94 -1.89
C ARG A 208 21.42 11.39 -0.55
N LYS A 209 22.24 12.08 0.24
CA LYS A 209 21.82 12.62 1.55
C LYS A 209 21.15 13.98 1.37
N LEU A 210 19.93 13.99 0.85
CA LEU A 210 19.14 15.21 0.79
C LEU A 210 18.52 15.54 2.15
N PRO A 211 18.40 16.83 2.49
CA PRO A 211 17.65 17.24 3.68
C PRO A 211 16.20 16.80 3.58
N ILE A 212 15.58 16.50 4.70
CA ILE A 212 14.14 16.22 4.75
C ILE A 212 13.38 17.55 4.86
N ASP A 213 12.34 17.67 4.05
CA ASP A 213 11.36 18.74 4.21
C ASP A 213 10.40 18.40 5.36
N THR A 214 10.76 18.85 6.56
CA THR A 214 9.97 18.59 7.75
C THR A 214 8.64 19.33 7.75
N VAL A 215 8.58 20.52 7.12
CA VAL A 215 7.35 21.31 7.03
C VAL A 215 6.37 20.65 6.06
N GLY A 216 6.82 20.32 4.85
CA GLY A 216 5.99 19.59 3.88
C GLY A 216 5.50 18.26 4.43
N LEU A 217 6.37 17.51 5.14
CA LEU A 217 5.98 16.27 5.81
C LEU A 217 4.92 16.49 6.89
N SER A 218 5.08 17.51 7.74
CA SER A 218 4.11 17.80 8.80
C SER A 218 2.76 18.22 8.23
N LEU A 219 2.76 19.02 7.17
CA LEU A 219 1.54 19.40 6.44
C LEU A 219 0.88 18.18 5.77
N LEU A 220 1.68 17.28 5.18
CA LEU A 220 1.20 16.03 4.59
C LEU A 220 0.49 15.17 5.65
N VAL A 221 1.13 14.95 6.80
CA VAL A 221 0.56 14.18 7.92
C VAL A 221 -0.74 14.81 8.40
N LEU A 222 -0.74 16.13 8.52
CA LEU A 222 -1.89 16.88 9.07
C LEU A 222 -3.11 16.79 8.14
N TRP A 223 -2.95 17.11 6.83
CA TRP A 223 -4.10 17.13 5.94
C TRP A 223 -4.60 15.73 5.58
N VAL A 224 -3.70 14.75 5.35
CA VAL A 224 -4.08 13.36 5.08
C VAL A 224 -4.74 12.75 6.32
N GLY A 225 -4.14 12.94 7.50
CA GLY A 225 -4.69 12.43 8.75
C GLY A 225 -6.06 13.02 9.06
N ALA A 226 -6.21 14.34 8.97
CA ALA A 226 -7.48 15.00 9.23
C ALA A 226 -8.57 14.57 8.22
N LEU A 227 -8.23 14.49 6.93
CA LEU A 227 -9.16 14.04 5.89
C LEU A 227 -9.60 12.59 6.14
N GLN A 228 -8.66 11.69 6.40
CA GLN A 228 -8.96 10.28 6.62
C GLN A 228 -9.82 10.08 7.86
N LEU A 229 -9.49 10.73 8.97
CA LEU A 229 -10.28 10.65 10.21
C LEU A 229 -11.68 11.25 10.01
N MET A 230 -11.81 12.35 9.28
CA MET A 230 -13.09 12.94 8.92
C MET A 230 -13.96 11.94 8.15
N LEU A 231 -13.40 11.30 7.14
CA LEU A 231 -14.13 10.33 6.30
C LEU A 231 -14.52 9.08 7.07
N ASP A 232 -13.64 8.58 7.94
CA ASP A 232 -13.89 7.38 8.74
C ASP A 232 -14.96 7.62 9.81
N LYS A 233 -14.84 8.72 10.55
CA LYS A 233 -15.76 9.07 11.63
C LYS A 233 -17.04 9.78 11.20
N GLY A 234 -17.11 10.21 9.94
CA GLY A 234 -18.21 11.01 9.44
C GLY A 234 -19.58 10.41 9.71
N LYS A 235 -19.75 9.11 9.44
CA LYS A 235 -21.02 8.41 9.66
C LYS A 235 -21.38 8.28 11.15
N GLU A 236 -20.40 8.04 12.03
CA GLU A 236 -20.61 7.88 13.47
C GLU A 236 -20.96 9.20 14.16
N LEU A 237 -20.46 10.32 13.64
CA LEU A 237 -20.63 11.66 14.19
C LEU A 237 -21.61 12.53 13.40
N ASP A 238 -22.52 11.95 12.61
CA ASP A 238 -23.53 12.65 11.83
C ASP A 238 -22.96 13.70 10.87
N TRP A 239 -21.78 13.43 10.30
CA TRP A 239 -21.13 14.27 9.31
C TRP A 239 -21.02 15.75 9.74
N PHE A 240 -21.41 16.69 8.88
CA PHE A 240 -21.30 18.12 9.13
C PHE A 240 -22.29 18.68 10.18
N ALA A 241 -23.07 17.82 10.86
CA ALA A 241 -23.78 18.21 12.07
C ALA A 241 -22.85 18.24 13.31
N SER A 242 -21.71 17.57 13.24
CA SER A 242 -20.70 17.54 14.33
C SER A 242 -19.64 18.61 14.16
N GLY A 243 -19.38 19.38 15.24
CA GLY A 243 -18.30 20.35 15.30
C GLY A 243 -16.91 19.72 15.12
N GLU A 244 -16.72 18.46 15.55
CA GLU A 244 -15.47 17.72 15.35
C GLU A 244 -15.19 17.45 13.87
N ILE A 245 -16.21 16.98 13.12
CA ILE A 245 -16.11 16.73 11.68
C ILE A 245 -15.85 18.03 10.91
N ILE A 246 -16.54 19.11 11.27
CA ILE A 246 -16.29 20.44 10.67
C ILE A 246 -14.85 20.88 10.93
N THR A 247 -14.37 20.71 12.15
CA THR A 247 -12.98 21.08 12.50
C THR A 247 -11.97 20.25 11.69
N MET A 248 -12.17 18.92 11.58
CA MET A 248 -11.32 18.06 10.76
C MET A 248 -11.34 18.46 9.29
N ALA A 249 -12.52 18.80 8.74
CA ALA A 249 -12.67 19.27 7.36
C ALA A 249 -11.89 20.57 7.13
N VAL A 250 -12.05 21.55 8.03
CA VAL A 250 -11.35 22.85 7.94
C VAL A 250 -9.83 22.63 8.03
N VAL A 251 -9.36 21.82 9.00
CA VAL A 251 -7.94 21.49 9.15
C VAL A 251 -7.41 20.80 7.88
N ALA A 252 -8.13 19.83 7.34
CA ALA A 252 -7.73 19.14 6.13
C ALA A 252 -7.60 20.09 4.94
N VAL A 253 -8.61 20.96 4.70
CA VAL A 253 -8.62 21.90 3.57
C VAL A 253 -7.53 22.96 3.73
N VAL A 254 -7.40 23.57 4.90
CA VAL A 254 -6.40 24.61 5.16
C VAL A 254 -4.98 24.03 5.07
N ALA A 255 -4.73 22.89 5.73
CA ALA A 255 -3.43 22.24 5.68
C ALA A 255 -3.07 21.77 4.26
N PHE A 256 -4.04 21.29 3.48
CA PHE A 256 -3.84 20.94 2.07
C PHE A 256 -3.51 22.18 1.22
N ALA A 257 -4.23 23.30 1.38
CA ALA A 257 -3.93 24.52 0.65
C ALA A 257 -2.52 25.07 0.96
N VAL A 258 -2.13 25.07 2.24
CA VAL A 258 -0.77 25.46 2.66
C VAL A 258 0.26 24.48 2.13
N PHE A 259 -0.02 23.17 2.16
CA PHE A 259 0.84 22.13 1.59
C PHE A 259 1.10 22.35 0.11
N LEU A 260 0.06 22.65 -0.69
CA LEU A 260 0.23 22.91 -2.13
C LEU A 260 1.15 24.11 -2.38
N VAL A 261 0.96 25.21 -1.64
CA VAL A 261 1.82 26.40 -1.77
C VAL A 261 3.26 26.08 -1.36
N TRP A 262 3.44 25.35 -0.26
CA TRP A 262 4.75 24.96 0.24
C TRP A 262 5.51 24.08 -0.76
N GLU A 263 4.90 22.99 -1.23
CA GLU A 263 5.51 22.03 -2.16
C GLU A 263 5.86 22.65 -3.53
N LEU A 264 5.13 23.69 -3.95
CA LEU A 264 5.45 24.42 -5.19
C LEU A 264 6.64 25.38 -5.03
N THR A 265 6.92 25.85 -3.81
CA THR A 265 7.96 26.84 -3.51
C THR A 265 9.22 26.24 -2.93
N GLU A 266 9.14 25.07 -2.27
CA GLU A 266 10.27 24.40 -1.64
C GLU A 266 11.26 23.85 -2.69
N LYS A 267 12.55 23.88 -2.34
CA LYS A 267 13.66 23.38 -3.21
C LYS A 267 13.74 21.86 -3.23
N HIS A 268 13.44 21.23 -2.11
CA HIS A 268 13.49 19.77 -1.91
C HIS A 268 12.17 19.26 -1.35
N PRO A 269 11.05 19.41 -2.10
CA PRO A 269 9.73 19.08 -1.61
C PRO A 269 9.59 17.57 -1.34
N VAL A 270 8.69 17.20 -0.43
CA VAL A 270 8.31 15.79 -0.19
C VAL A 270 7.63 15.21 -1.43
N VAL A 271 6.75 16.01 -2.03
CA VAL A 271 6.01 15.65 -3.26
C VAL A 271 6.34 16.66 -4.36
N ASP A 272 7.04 16.24 -5.40
CA ASP A 272 7.35 17.12 -6.53
C ASP A 272 6.12 17.39 -7.41
N LEU A 273 5.33 18.39 -7.03
CA LEU A 273 4.14 18.81 -7.78
C LEU A 273 4.44 19.36 -9.17
N LYS A 274 5.72 19.67 -9.48
CA LYS A 274 6.12 20.13 -10.82
C LYS A 274 5.98 19.02 -11.88
N LEU A 275 5.89 17.75 -11.45
CA LEU A 275 5.60 16.61 -12.33
C LEU A 275 4.25 16.77 -13.04
N PHE A 276 3.27 17.41 -12.39
CA PHE A 276 1.95 17.68 -12.98
C PHE A 276 1.97 18.73 -14.10
N LYS A 277 3.10 19.42 -14.36
CA LYS A 277 3.26 20.23 -15.56
C LYS A 277 3.35 19.36 -16.82
N GLY A 278 3.77 18.11 -16.69
CA GLY A 278 3.84 17.15 -17.78
C GLY A 278 2.45 16.61 -18.14
N ARG A 279 1.94 16.93 -19.34
CA ARG A 279 0.60 16.51 -19.80
C ARG A 279 0.38 15.00 -19.63
N ASN A 280 1.32 14.17 -20.08
CA ASN A 280 1.22 12.71 -20.02
C ASN A 280 1.13 12.22 -18.56
N PHE A 281 1.92 12.80 -17.65
CA PHE A 281 1.91 12.47 -16.24
C PHE A 281 0.55 12.83 -15.61
N THR A 282 0.06 14.03 -15.85
CA THR A 282 -1.21 14.52 -15.28
C THR A 282 -2.39 13.68 -15.72
N PHE A 283 -2.54 13.47 -17.05
CA PHE A 283 -3.65 12.65 -17.54
C PHE A 283 -3.52 11.18 -17.11
N GLY A 284 -2.31 10.63 -17.08
CA GLY A 284 -2.06 9.28 -16.58
C GLY A 284 -2.41 9.14 -15.10
N ALA A 285 -1.98 10.08 -14.26
CA ALA A 285 -2.28 10.09 -12.83
C ALA A 285 -3.79 10.22 -12.56
N LEU A 286 -4.48 11.14 -13.26
CA LEU A 286 -5.93 11.32 -13.13
C LEU A 286 -6.69 10.08 -13.58
N ALA A 287 -6.34 9.51 -14.74
CA ALA A 287 -6.99 8.31 -15.27
C ALA A 287 -6.83 7.12 -14.31
N LEU A 288 -5.61 6.91 -13.78
CA LEU A 288 -5.36 5.86 -12.78
C LEU A 288 -6.12 6.13 -11.49
N SER A 289 -6.15 7.36 -10.99
CA SER A 289 -6.88 7.70 -9.76
C SER A 289 -8.37 7.38 -9.88
N VAL A 290 -8.99 7.75 -11.00
CA VAL A 290 -10.40 7.45 -11.26
C VAL A 290 -10.64 5.95 -11.42
N ALA A 291 -9.78 5.26 -12.20
CA ALA A 291 -9.90 3.82 -12.41
C ALA A 291 -9.78 3.04 -11.09
N TYR A 292 -8.79 3.37 -10.26
CA TYR A 292 -8.62 2.72 -8.95
C TYR A 292 -9.73 3.07 -7.97
N ALA A 293 -10.22 4.32 -7.95
CA ALA A 293 -11.35 4.71 -7.11
C ALA A 293 -12.61 3.90 -7.45
N LEU A 294 -12.93 3.74 -8.73
CA LEU A 294 -14.05 2.92 -9.20
C LEU A 294 -13.84 1.43 -8.90
N PHE A 295 -12.63 0.91 -9.12
CA PHE A 295 -12.30 -0.49 -8.86
C PHE A 295 -12.43 -0.83 -7.38
N PHE A 296 -11.74 -0.09 -6.50
CA PHE A 296 -11.79 -0.36 -5.05
C PHE A 296 -13.16 -0.04 -4.45
N GLY A 297 -13.85 1.01 -4.93
CA GLY A 297 -15.23 1.28 -4.57
C GLY A 297 -16.14 0.09 -4.85
N ASN A 298 -16.01 -0.52 -6.02
CA ASN A 298 -16.78 -1.70 -6.40
C ASN A 298 -16.42 -2.95 -5.56
N VAL A 299 -15.13 -3.18 -5.33
CA VAL A 299 -14.63 -4.32 -4.51
C VAL A 299 -15.14 -4.24 -3.06
N VAL A 300 -15.36 -3.04 -2.53
CA VAL A 300 -15.87 -2.84 -1.15
C VAL A 300 -17.40 -2.80 -1.11
N LEU A 301 -18.02 -2.00 -1.98
CA LEU A 301 -19.47 -1.74 -1.90
C LEU A 301 -20.32 -2.92 -2.39
N LEU A 302 -19.88 -3.63 -3.43
CA LEU A 302 -20.67 -4.72 -3.99
C LEU A 302 -20.87 -5.89 -3.02
N PRO A 303 -19.83 -6.41 -2.33
CA PRO A 303 -20.03 -7.46 -1.33
C PRO A 303 -20.88 -6.99 -0.15
N LEU A 304 -20.73 -5.76 0.31
CA LEU A 304 -21.56 -5.20 1.37
C LEU A 304 -23.02 -5.14 0.97
N TRP A 305 -23.30 -4.67 -0.24
CA TRP A 305 -24.67 -4.62 -0.78
C TRP A 305 -25.28 -6.02 -0.91
N LEU A 306 -24.53 -6.98 -1.47
CA LEU A 306 -24.97 -8.37 -1.62
C LEU A 306 -25.31 -9.00 -0.26
N GLN A 307 -24.50 -8.76 0.77
CA GLN A 307 -24.72 -9.32 2.10
C GLN A 307 -25.84 -8.62 2.87
N GLN A 308 -25.86 -7.29 2.88
CA GLN A 308 -26.79 -6.51 3.71
C GLN A 308 -28.21 -6.42 3.13
N TRP A 309 -28.33 -6.39 1.79
CA TRP A 309 -29.61 -6.13 1.11
C TRP A 309 -30.13 -7.33 0.33
N MET A 310 -29.25 -8.16 -0.22
CA MET A 310 -29.62 -9.31 -1.05
C MET A 310 -29.61 -10.64 -0.28
N GLY A 311 -29.19 -10.63 1.01
CA GLY A 311 -29.17 -11.80 1.87
C GLY A 311 -28.11 -12.86 1.50
N TYR A 312 -27.07 -12.48 0.74
CA TYR A 312 -25.97 -13.38 0.39
C TYR A 312 -25.11 -13.66 1.62
N THR A 313 -24.60 -14.89 1.72
CA THR A 313 -23.52 -15.20 2.66
C THR A 313 -22.21 -14.54 2.23
N ALA A 314 -21.26 -14.33 3.14
CA ALA A 314 -19.94 -13.79 2.80
C ALA A 314 -19.24 -14.60 1.70
N THR A 315 -19.33 -15.93 1.75
CA THR A 315 -18.81 -16.85 0.74
C THR A 315 -19.48 -16.64 -0.61
N SER A 316 -20.82 -16.54 -0.65
CA SER A 316 -21.56 -16.34 -1.91
C SER A 316 -21.27 -14.97 -2.52
N ALA A 317 -21.15 -13.93 -1.72
CA ALA A 317 -20.77 -12.59 -2.17
C ALA A 317 -19.33 -12.57 -2.75
N GLY A 318 -18.40 -13.30 -2.11
CA GLY A 318 -17.04 -13.49 -2.61
C GLY A 318 -17.01 -14.24 -3.94
N MET A 319 -17.81 -15.31 -4.08
CA MET A 319 -17.94 -16.04 -5.36
C MET A 319 -18.52 -15.18 -6.48
N ALA A 320 -19.43 -14.28 -6.18
CA ALA A 320 -19.97 -13.33 -7.17
C ALA A 320 -18.90 -12.37 -7.73
N LEU A 321 -17.85 -12.08 -6.94
CA LEU A 321 -16.72 -11.26 -7.35
C LEU A 321 -15.58 -12.05 -8.02
N ALA A 322 -15.52 -13.37 -7.84
CA ALA A 322 -14.46 -14.22 -8.38
C ALA A 322 -14.24 -14.04 -9.91
N PRO A 323 -15.28 -13.89 -10.75
CA PRO A 323 -15.11 -13.65 -12.17
C PRO A 323 -14.26 -12.41 -12.49
N VAL A 324 -14.32 -11.36 -11.67
CA VAL A 324 -13.51 -10.14 -11.87
C VAL A 324 -12.01 -10.47 -11.85
N GLY A 325 -11.58 -11.29 -10.89
CA GLY A 325 -10.18 -11.75 -10.81
C GLY A 325 -9.80 -12.65 -12.00
N ILE A 326 -10.69 -13.54 -12.43
CA ILE A 326 -10.47 -14.43 -13.58
C ILE A 326 -10.31 -13.61 -14.86
N PHE A 327 -11.22 -12.68 -15.13
CA PHE A 327 -11.14 -11.81 -16.30
C PHE A 327 -9.91 -10.89 -16.25
N ALA A 328 -9.53 -10.39 -15.08
CA ALA A 328 -8.30 -9.61 -14.93
C ALA A 328 -7.07 -10.42 -15.35
N ILE A 329 -6.97 -11.69 -14.95
CA ILE A 329 -5.86 -12.58 -15.35
C ILE A 329 -5.87 -12.85 -16.85
N LEU A 330 -7.04 -13.12 -17.44
CA LEU A 330 -7.18 -13.48 -18.86
C LEU A 330 -6.97 -12.29 -19.80
N LEU A 331 -7.42 -11.08 -19.42
CA LEU A 331 -7.38 -9.90 -20.30
C LEU A 331 -6.09 -9.08 -20.13
N THR A 332 -5.37 -9.23 -19.03
CA THR A 332 -4.13 -8.47 -18.76
C THR A 332 -3.02 -8.67 -19.82
N PRO A 333 -2.84 -9.85 -20.46
CA PRO A 333 -1.83 -10.04 -21.52
C PRO A 333 -2.20 -9.42 -22.87
N LEU A 334 -3.45 -8.99 -23.08
CA LEU A 334 -3.94 -8.40 -24.32
C LEU A 334 -3.70 -6.89 -24.35
#